data_4051d762c573b7193be505540bee388c
#
_entry.id   4051d762c573b7193be505540bee388c
#
_cell.length_a   1.000
_cell.length_b   1.000
_cell.length_c   1.000
_cell.angle_alpha   90.00
_cell.angle_beta   90.00
_cell.angle_gamma   90.00
#
_symmetry.space_group_name_H-M   'P 1'
#
loop_
_entity.id
_entity.type
_entity.pdbx_description
1 polymer ?
#
loop_
_entity_poly.entity_id
_entity_poly.type
_entity_poly.pdbx_seq_one_letter_code
_entity_poly.pdbx_strand_id
1 'polypeptide(L)'
;MSEAEILAMCKARLDRSHTSLIDDQLIDRIRAVKAELAGKGIHLQETADDTMLLVDYVCWRYSSRDKQTGMPEWLRLAVKERWLRETRREGVTGS
;
A
#
# COMPACT_ATOMS: atom_id res chain seq x y z
N MET A 1 -11.77 4.49 1.15
CA MET A 1 -11.11 3.85 -0.01
C MET A 1 -11.60 2.41 -0.15
N SER A 2 -12.24 2.10 -1.25
CA SER A 2 -12.79 0.77 -1.42
C SER A 2 -11.73 -0.16 -2.03
N GLU A 3 -11.89 -1.44 -1.74
CA GLU A 3 -11.00 -2.45 -2.29
C GLU A 3 -11.06 -2.48 -3.82
N ALA A 4 -12.27 -2.31 -4.38
CA ALA A 4 -12.46 -2.28 -5.82
C ALA A 4 -11.73 -1.09 -6.47
N GLU A 5 -11.74 0.07 -5.82
CA GLU A 5 -11.03 1.24 -6.31
C GLU A 5 -9.51 1.01 -6.29
N ILE A 6 -9.00 0.45 -5.21
CA ILE A 6 -7.56 0.14 -5.10
C ILE A 6 -7.16 -0.89 -6.14
N LEU A 7 -7.99 -1.92 -6.33
CA LEU A 7 -7.74 -2.93 -7.36
C LEU A 7 -7.64 -2.29 -8.74
N ALA A 8 -8.60 -1.42 -9.08
CA ALA A 8 -8.61 -0.75 -10.38
C ALA A 8 -7.36 0.10 -10.59
N MET A 9 -6.93 0.84 -9.55
CA MET A 9 -5.73 1.66 -9.62
C MET A 9 -4.47 0.82 -9.81
N CYS A 10 -4.37 -0.29 -9.09
CA CYS A 10 -3.23 -1.20 -9.24
C CYS A 10 -3.18 -1.80 -10.64
N LYS A 11 -4.33 -2.22 -11.16
CA LYS A 11 -4.40 -2.79 -12.52
C LYS A 11 -4.00 -1.77 -13.57
N ALA A 12 -4.45 -0.52 -13.41
CA ALA A 12 -4.08 0.55 -14.33
C ALA A 12 -2.57 0.79 -14.30
N ARG A 13 -1.99 0.84 -13.09
CA ARG A 13 -0.55 1.03 -12.91
C ARG A 13 0.25 -0.10 -13.55
N LEU A 14 -0.24 -1.33 -13.46
CA LEU A 14 0.43 -2.52 -13.97
C LEU A 14 0.08 -2.80 -15.44
N ASP A 15 -0.75 -1.97 -16.04
CA ASP A 15 -1.22 -2.15 -17.42
C ASP A 15 -1.94 -3.49 -17.59
N ARG A 16 -2.83 -3.80 -16.65
CA ARG A 16 -3.60 -5.04 -16.64
C ARG A 16 -5.11 -4.80 -16.57
N SER A 17 -5.56 -3.59 -16.93
CA SER A 17 -6.98 -3.25 -16.85
C SER A 17 -7.86 -4.09 -17.77
N HIS A 18 -7.27 -4.68 -18.80
CA HIS A 18 -7.99 -5.46 -19.80
C HIS A 18 -8.27 -6.92 -19.39
N THR A 19 -7.82 -7.34 -18.24
CA THR A 19 -7.95 -8.73 -17.80
C THR A 19 -8.35 -8.81 -16.33
N SER A 20 -9.06 -9.87 -15.97
CA SER A 20 -9.37 -10.19 -14.57
C SER A 20 -8.51 -11.32 -14.02
N LEU A 21 -7.55 -11.82 -14.82
CA LEU A 21 -6.77 -12.98 -14.43
C LEU A 21 -5.93 -12.79 -13.17
N ILE A 22 -5.57 -11.54 -12.85
CA ILE A 22 -4.72 -11.26 -11.70
C ILE A 22 -5.50 -10.64 -10.53
N ASP A 23 -6.82 -10.52 -10.67
CA ASP A 23 -7.63 -9.81 -9.67
C ASP A 23 -7.51 -10.44 -8.28
N ASP A 24 -7.64 -11.77 -8.19
CA ASP A 24 -7.55 -12.45 -6.90
C ASP A 24 -6.18 -12.27 -6.26
N GLN A 25 -5.13 -12.34 -7.06
CA GLN A 25 -3.76 -12.15 -6.56
C GLN A 25 -3.58 -10.74 -6.03
N LEU A 26 -4.08 -9.74 -6.76
CA LEU A 26 -3.97 -8.35 -6.32
C LEU A 26 -4.81 -8.09 -5.08
N ILE A 27 -6.01 -8.64 -5.01
CA ILE A 27 -6.86 -8.48 -3.82
C ILE A 27 -6.16 -9.05 -2.60
N ASP A 28 -5.57 -10.24 -2.73
CA ASP A 28 -4.82 -10.85 -1.63
C ASP A 28 -3.65 -9.95 -1.20
N ARG A 29 -2.95 -9.35 -2.16
CA ARG A 29 -1.85 -8.43 -1.85
C ARG A 29 -2.33 -7.16 -1.18
N ILE A 30 -3.46 -6.63 -1.64
CA ILE A 30 -4.05 -5.44 -1.01
C ILE A 30 -4.33 -5.72 0.46
N ARG A 31 -4.96 -6.85 0.75
CA ARG A 31 -5.30 -7.22 2.12
C ARG A 31 -4.05 -7.46 2.96
N ALA A 32 -3.06 -8.13 2.39
CA ALA A 32 -1.80 -8.40 3.09
C ALA A 32 -1.04 -7.11 3.42
N VAL A 33 -0.97 -6.17 2.47
CA VAL A 33 -0.29 -4.90 2.69
C VAL A 33 -1.01 -4.08 3.74
N LYS A 34 -2.34 -4.03 3.70
CA LYS A 34 -3.11 -3.31 4.72
C LYS A 34 -2.82 -3.88 6.11
N ALA A 35 -2.79 -5.21 6.24
CA ALA A 35 -2.51 -5.86 7.51
C ALA A 35 -1.08 -5.59 7.97
N GLU A 36 -0.13 -5.60 7.04
CA GLU A 36 1.26 -5.31 7.37
C GLU A 36 1.44 -3.89 7.88
N LEU A 37 0.81 -2.91 7.21
CA LEU A 37 0.89 -1.53 7.64
C LEU A 37 0.21 -1.32 8.99
N ALA A 38 -0.94 -1.95 9.19
CA ALA A 38 -1.62 -1.89 10.49
C ALA A 38 -0.75 -2.47 11.60
N GLY A 39 -0.03 -3.57 11.29
CA GLY A 39 0.89 -4.17 12.24
C GLY A 39 2.04 -3.25 12.62
N LYS A 40 2.39 -2.31 11.74
CA LYS A 40 3.42 -1.30 12.02
C LYS A 40 2.85 -0.07 12.71
N GLY A 41 1.56 -0.05 12.98
CA GLY A 41 0.91 1.09 13.60
C GLY A 41 0.44 2.15 12.63
N ILE A 42 0.42 1.85 11.33
CA ILE A 42 -0.04 2.79 10.31
C ILE A 42 -1.50 2.50 9.99
N HIS A 43 -2.37 3.45 10.33
CA HIS A 43 -3.81 3.34 10.10
C HIS A 43 -4.18 4.21 8.90
N LEU A 44 -4.29 3.56 7.74
CA LEU A 44 -4.58 4.26 6.50
C LEU A 44 -5.94 4.96 6.56
N GLN A 45 -5.96 6.20 6.09
CA GLN A 45 -7.16 7.03 6.05
C GLN A 45 -7.64 7.16 4.60
N GLU A 46 -8.79 7.78 4.41
CA GLU A 46 -9.35 7.98 3.07
C GLU A 46 -8.82 9.27 2.45
N THR A 47 -7.50 9.35 2.33
CA THR A 47 -6.82 10.48 1.73
C THR A 47 -6.11 10.05 0.46
N ALA A 48 -5.83 11.01 -0.41
CA ALA A 48 -5.08 10.73 -1.64
C ALA A 48 -3.69 10.17 -1.33
N ASP A 49 -3.03 10.74 -0.32
CA ASP A 49 -1.68 10.30 0.06
C ASP A 49 -1.67 8.84 0.51
N ASP A 50 -2.61 8.46 1.37
CA ASP A 50 -2.67 7.09 1.86
C ASP A 50 -3.08 6.11 0.76
N THR A 51 -3.99 6.54 -0.12
CA THR A 51 -4.37 5.74 -1.28
C THR A 51 -3.16 5.47 -2.17
N MET A 52 -2.38 6.51 -2.46
CA MET A 52 -1.19 6.35 -3.30
C MET A 52 -0.15 5.47 -2.64
N LEU A 53 0.06 5.61 -1.34
CA LEU A 53 0.99 4.75 -0.62
C LEU A 53 0.58 3.29 -0.73
N LEU A 54 -0.69 3.00 -0.54
CA LEU A 54 -1.21 1.64 -0.63
C LEU A 54 -1.02 1.07 -2.04
N VAL A 55 -1.39 1.83 -3.07
CA VAL A 55 -1.22 1.40 -4.46
C VAL A 55 0.24 1.15 -4.79
N ASP A 56 1.12 2.07 -4.41
CA ASP A 56 2.57 1.93 -4.64
C ASP A 56 3.11 0.66 -4.00
N TYR A 57 2.72 0.41 -2.75
CA TYR A 57 3.20 -0.75 -2.00
C TYR A 57 2.70 -2.06 -2.62
N VAL A 58 1.41 -2.10 -2.95
CA VAL A 58 0.81 -3.31 -3.54
C VAL A 58 1.44 -3.61 -4.89
N CYS A 59 1.62 -2.59 -5.72
CA CYS A 59 2.22 -2.78 -7.04
C CYS A 59 3.67 -3.24 -6.93
N TRP A 60 4.43 -2.69 -5.98
CA TRP A 60 5.78 -3.17 -5.74
C TRP A 60 5.80 -4.64 -5.33
N ARG A 61 4.95 -5.01 -4.37
CA ARG A 61 4.86 -6.41 -3.91
C ARG A 61 4.53 -7.35 -5.06
N TYR A 62 3.56 -6.97 -5.87
CA TYR A 62 3.16 -7.80 -6.99
C TYR A 62 4.28 -7.94 -8.02
N SER A 63 4.91 -6.83 -8.38
CA SER A 63 5.97 -6.83 -9.38
C SER A 63 7.24 -7.55 -8.90
N SER A 64 7.45 -7.62 -7.59
CA SER A 64 8.65 -8.23 -7.00
C SER A 64 8.42 -9.66 -6.51
N ARG A 65 7.26 -10.24 -6.77
CA ARG A 65 6.90 -11.53 -6.19
C ARG A 65 7.84 -12.67 -6.54
N ASP A 66 8.48 -12.58 -7.70
CA ASP A 66 9.41 -13.61 -8.18
C ASP A 66 10.87 -13.18 -8.05
N LYS A 67 11.12 -12.07 -7.37
CA LYS A 67 12.46 -11.49 -7.26
C LYS A 67 12.81 -11.28 -5.80
N GLN A 68 14.08 -11.48 -5.49
CA GLN A 68 14.57 -11.22 -4.14
C GLN A 68 15.16 -9.82 -4.06
N THR A 69 14.41 -8.84 -4.50
CA THR A 69 14.82 -7.45 -4.43
C THR A 69 14.19 -6.79 -3.21
N GLY A 70 14.98 -5.99 -2.51
CA GLY A 70 14.46 -5.24 -1.38
C GLY A 70 13.53 -4.11 -1.83
N MET A 71 12.83 -3.54 -0.85
CA MET A 71 11.95 -2.42 -1.12
C MET A 71 12.75 -1.23 -1.66
N PRO A 72 12.26 -0.57 -2.73
CA PRO A 72 12.93 0.62 -3.24
C PRO A 72 13.03 1.68 -2.15
N GLU A 73 14.08 2.47 -2.17
CA GLU A 73 14.30 3.48 -1.15
C GLU A 73 13.18 4.51 -1.09
N TRP A 74 12.67 4.94 -2.24
CA TRP A 74 11.59 5.93 -2.26
C TRP A 74 10.34 5.40 -1.55
N LEU A 75 10.05 4.10 -1.69
CA LEU A 75 8.89 3.50 -1.03
C LEU A 75 9.14 3.32 0.46
N ARG A 76 10.35 2.88 0.82
CA ARG A 76 10.74 2.73 2.22
C ARG A 76 10.64 4.07 2.94
N LEU A 77 11.08 5.14 2.30
CA LEU A 77 10.99 6.48 2.88
C LEU A 77 9.54 6.96 2.99
N ALA A 78 8.72 6.64 1.99
CA ALA A 78 7.30 7.01 2.04
C ALA A 78 6.59 6.33 3.21
N VAL A 79 6.87 5.05 3.43
CA VAL A 79 6.32 4.31 4.57
C VAL A 79 6.80 4.92 5.88
N LYS A 80 8.08 5.24 5.97
CA LYS A 80 8.66 5.84 7.17
C LYS A 80 8.03 7.20 7.48
N GLU A 81 7.86 8.03 6.47
CA GLU A 81 7.23 9.33 6.65
C GLU A 81 5.79 9.20 7.13
N ARG A 82 5.06 8.23 6.57
CA ARG A 82 3.68 8.01 6.99
C ARG A 82 3.64 7.52 8.43
N TRP A 83 4.55 6.63 8.82
CA TRP A 83 4.66 6.15 10.19
C TRP A 83 4.98 7.29 11.15
N LEU A 84 5.87 8.18 10.76
CA LEU A 84 6.21 9.33 11.60
C LEU A 84 5.00 10.25 11.81
N ARG A 85 4.19 10.44 10.78
CA ARG A 85 2.96 11.23 10.93
C ARG A 85 1.99 10.57 11.89
N GLU A 86 1.86 9.26 11.83
CA GLU A 86 1.00 8.50 12.73
C GLU A 86 1.50 8.62 14.18
N THR A 87 2.79 8.41 14.38
CA THR A 87 3.42 8.52 15.69
C THR A 87 3.29 9.92 16.27
N ARG A 88 3.47 10.92 15.44
CA ARG A 88 3.37 12.32 15.86
C ARG A 88 1.94 12.64 16.31
N ARG A 89 0.95 12.12 15.59
CA ARG A 89 -0.44 12.32 15.95
C ARG A 89 -0.78 11.65 17.28
N GLU A 90 -0.28 10.44 17.49
CA GLU A 90 -0.45 9.72 18.75
C GLU A 90 0.26 10.42 19.88
N GLY A 91 1.46 10.94 19.63
CA GLY A 91 2.22 11.67 20.62
C GLY A 91 1.50 12.91 21.09
N VAL A 92 0.85 13.63 20.18
CA VAL A 92 0.07 14.83 20.54
C VAL A 92 -1.12 14.43 21.42
N THR A 93 -1.80 13.35 21.09
CA THR A 93 -2.92 12.88 21.89
C THR A 93 -2.49 12.29 23.23
N GLY A 94 -1.32 11.69 23.26
CA GLY A 94 -0.81 11.04 24.46
C GLY A 94 -0.17 11.97 25.45
N SER A 95 0.11 13.17 25.03
CA SER A 95 0.72 14.15 25.91
C SER A 95 -0.32 15.08 26.49
#